data_da102af6b476eebc18f58b62314f47d3
#
_entry.id   da102af6b476eebc18f58b62314f47d3
#
_cell.length_a   1.000
_cell.length_b   1.000
_cell.length_c   1.000
_cell.angle_alpha   90.00
_cell.angle_beta   90.00
_cell.angle_gamma   90.00
#
_symmetry.space_group_name_H-M   'P 1'
#
loop_
_entity.id
_entity.type
_entity.pdbx_description
1 polymer ?
#
loop_
_entity_poly.entity_id
_entity_poly.type
_entity_poly.pdbx_seq_one_letter_code
_entity_poly.pdbx_strand_id
1 'polypeptide(L)'
;MTASSRAPQASGSSDSERSPFVRLNELLGPHQPGKPLITLAVGEPQHPVPDFVGPVLAKHTADFGRYPMNQGTEPFRKAASAWLSSRFKLPRPLDPASELLVLNGSREGLFLAAITAARYVSPRPGKPAILMPNPFYPVYGAGARAAACEPVYLPTTVENGFLPDLDAIDEATLARTVAFYLASPANPQGSVAKPDYFKRLKQLADRYGFVILSDECYSEIYTREAPGSALECAGPDFTRVVAFQSLSKRSNLPGLRVGFAAGDKKFIGMFLELRNIAAPQVPVPLQHVATVAYGDEAHVEENRRLYRIKFDLADQIIGNRYGYRRPDGGFCVWLNTSELGDDVSITLRLFKEAGVRVVPGSYLARLQPDGFNPGAGYIRLALVQDGETTAQALHRLVETLG
;
A
#
# COMPACT_ATOMS: atom_id res chain seq x y z
N MET A 1 20.75 -49.11 20.54
CA MET A 1 19.89 -48.75 19.41
C MET A 1 19.24 -47.43 19.75
N THR A 2 19.83 -46.34 19.33
CA THR A 2 19.35 -44.97 19.60
C THR A 2 18.61 -44.46 18.35
N ALA A 3 17.29 -44.35 18.42
CA ALA A 3 16.47 -43.78 17.36
C ALA A 3 16.60 -42.26 17.41
N SER A 4 17.29 -41.72 16.40
CA SER A 4 17.35 -40.28 16.14
C SER A 4 16.01 -39.82 15.55
N SER A 5 15.20 -39.12 16.33
CA SER A 5 14.01 -38.46 15.85
C SER A 5 14.43 -37.19 15.10
N ARG A 6 14.47 -37.28 13.77
CA ARG A 6 14.51 -36.06 12.92
C ARG A 6 13.21 -35.32 13.08
N ALA A 7 13.29 -34.08 13.62
CA ALA A 7 12.19 -33.14 13.53
C ALA A 7 11.83 -32.87 12.05
N PRO A 8 10.54 -32.71 11.71
CA PRO A 8 10.14 -32.39 10.34
C PRO A 8 10.75 -31.06 9.96
N GLN A 9 11.55 -31.05 8.89
CA GLN A 9 11.98 -29.82 8.24
C GLN A 9 10.72 -29.07 7.75
N ALA A 10 10.50 -27.88 8.27
CA ALA A 10 9.50 -26.98 7.72
C ALA A 10 9.75 -26.85 6.20
N SER A 11 8.75 -27.18 5.38
CA SER A 11 8.77 -26.99 3.94
C SER A 11 9.09 -25.52 3.70
N GLY A 12 10.28 -25.22 3.18
CA GLY A 12 10.73 -23.86 2.91
C GLY A 12 9.72 -23.15 2.01
N SER A 13 9.24 -21.99 2.44
CA SER A 13 8.49 -21.10 1.58
C SER A 13 9.29 -20.89 0.29
N SER A 14 8.64 -20.97 -0.88
CA SER A 14 9.31 -20.68 -2.15
C SER A 14 9.97 -19.30 -2.06
N ASP A 15 11.11 -19.10 -2.68
CA ASP A 15 11.88 -17.83 -2.61
C ASP A 15 11.01 -16.61 -2.98
N SER A 16 9.98 -16.84 -3.81
CA SER A 16 8.99 -15.83 -4.18
C SER A 16 8.05 -15.40 -3.03
N GLU A 17 7.90 -16.17 -1.97
CA GLU A 17 7.03 -15.84 -0.82
C GLU A 17 7.74 -15.06 0.27
N ARG A 18 9.07 -14.99 0.20
CA ARG A 18 9.90 -14.28 1.18
C ARG A 18 9.76 -12.76 1.02
N SER A 19 9.91 -12.05 2.13
CA SER A 19 9.87 -10.58 2.12
C SER A 19 10.90 -10.00 1.13
N PRO A 20 10.53 -9.05 0.27
CA PRO A 20 11.46 -8.35 -0.62
C PRO A 20 12.66 -7.74 0.11
N PHE A 21 12.46 -7.26 1.34
CA PHE A 21 13.52 -6.65 2.15
C PHE A 21 14.46 -7.68 2.75
N VAL A 22 13.99 -8.87 3.08
CA VAL A 22 14.85 -9.98 3.54
C VAL A 22 15.75 -10.41 2.37
N ARG A 23 15.18 -10.63 1.20
CA ARG A 23 15.94 -10.96 -0.02
C ARG A 23 16.98 -9.87 -0.37
N LEU A 24 16.59 -8.59 -0.26
CA LEU A 24 17.50 -7.47 -0.49
C LEU A 24 18.65 -7.45 0.53
N ASN A 25 18.36 -7.72 1.81
CA ASN A 25 19.40 -7.79 2.84
C ASN A 25 20.40 -8.92 2.58
N GLU A 26 19.93 -10.07 2.13
CA GLU A 26 20.78 -11.21 1.75
C GLU A 26 21.63 -10.91 0.51
N LEU A 27 21.04 -10.25 -0.50
CA LEU A 27 21.77 -9.82 -1.69
C LEU A 27 22.93 -8.86 -1.33
N LEU A 28 22.68 -7.88 -0.48
CA LEU A 28 23.62 -6.81 -0.18
C LEU A 28 24.55 -7.14 0.99
N GLY A 29 24.16 -8.04 1.89
CA GLY A 29 24.87 -8.35 3.14
C GLY A 29 26.35 -8.76 2.97
N PRO A 30 26.75 -9.52 1.93
CA PRO A 30 28.15 -9.86 1.68
C PRO A 30 29.02 -8.70 1.18
N HIS A 31 28.44 -7.53 0.89
CA HIS A 31 29.11 -6.44 0.21
C HIS A 31 29.18 -5.18 1.08
N GLN A 32 30.15 -4.31 0.79
CA GLN A 32 30.25 -2.99 1.39
C GLN A 32 29.80 -1.93 0.38
N PRO A 33 29.13 -0.84 0.83
CA PRO A 33 28.78 0.27 -0.05
C PRO A 33 30.03 1.03 -0.47
N GLY A 34 30.15 1.40 -1.76
CA GLY A 34 31.32 2.08 -2.30
C GLY A 34 31.44 3.56 -1.91
N LYS A 35 30.35 4.17 -1.47
CA LYS A 35 30.25 5.53 -0.92
C LYS A 35 29.39 5.49 0.35
N PRO A 36 29.39 6.55 1.20
CA PRO A 36 28.46 6.63 2.34
C PRO A 36 27.03 6.30 1.91
N LEU A 37 26.40 5.36 2.63
CA LEU A 37 25.13 4.74 2.25
C LEU A 37 23.99 5.75 2.27
N ILE A 38 23.26 5.83 1.15
CA ILE A 38 21.95 6.49 1.06
C ILE A 38 20.91 5.43 0.72
N THR A 39 19.90 5.26 1.59
CA THR A 39 18.86 4.28 1.35
C THR A 39 17.61 4.93 0.75
N LEU A 40 17.21 4.45 -0.44
CA LEU A 40 15.95 4.73 -1.11
C LEU A 40 15.09 3.46 -1.21
N ALA A 41 15.44 2.41 -0.45
CA ALA A 41 14.75 1.13 -0.50
C ALA A 41 13.48 1.10 0.36
N VAL A 42 13.49 1.76 1.53
CA VAL A 42 12.39 1.68 2.50
C VAL A 42 11.43 2.86 2.31
N GLY A 43 10.16 2.56 2.07
CA GLY A 43 9.09 3.57 1.93
C GLY A 43 8.59 4.07 3.30
N GLU A 44 9.47 4.59 4.13
CA GLU A 44 9.15 5.20 5.42
C GLU A 44 9.36 6.71 5.32
N PRO A 45 8.31 7.54 5.48
CA PRO A 45 8.43 9.00 5.45
C PRO A 45 9.45 9.51 6.46
N GLN A 46 10.30 10.44 6.04
CA GLN A 46 11.37 11.05 6.86
C GLN A 46 11.11 12.54 7.16
N HIS A 47 9.94 13.06 6.77
CA HIS A 47 9.56 14.43 7.10
C HIS A 47 9.25 14.57 8.59
N PRO A 48 9.32 15.80 9.17
CA PRO A 48 9.02 16.03 10.58
C PRO A 48 7.64 15.52 11.00
N VAL A 49 7.55 15.04 12.23
CA VAL A 49 6.28 14.74 12.89
C VAL A 49 5.53 16.06 13.13
N PRO A 50 4.22 16.15 12.85
CA PRO A 50 3.45 17.38 13.08
C PRO A 50 3.49 17.85 14.54
N ASP A 51 3.61 19.16 14.73
CA ASP A 51 3.84 19.77 16.06
C ASP A 51 2.72 19.51 17.07
N PHE A 52 1.49 19.27 16.62
CA PHE A 52 0.35 18.96 17.49
C PHE A 52 0.45 17.59 18.18
N VAL A 53 1.30 16.67 17.72
CA VAL A 53 1.34 15.29 18.22
C VAL A 53 1.74 15.24 19.68
N GLY A 54 2.81 15.90 20.07
CA GLY A 54 3.30 15.93 21.45
C GLY A 54 2.28 16.52 22.44
N PRO A 55 1.76 17.72 22.21
CA PRO A 55 0.74 18.35 23.07
C PRO A 55 -0.53 17.50 23.21
N VAL A 56 -1.03 16.89 22.14
CA VAL A 56 -2.23 16.04 22.20
C VAL A 56 -1.96 14.79 23.04
N LEU A 57 -0.83 14.10 22.85
CA LEU A 57 -0.48 12.93 23.65
C LEU A 57 -0.33 13.30 25.14
N ALA A 58 0.34 14.40 25.48
CA ALA A 58 0.50 14.86 26.85
C ALA A 58 -0.85 15.11 27.54
N LYS A 59 -1.80 15.73 26.83
CA LYS A 59 -3.15 16.00 27.34
C LYS A 59 -3.96 14.73 27.63
N HIS A 60 -3.74 13.67 26.87
CA HIS A 60 -4.55 12.45 26.91
C HIS A 60 -3.81 11.23 27.47
N THR A 61 -2.70 11.44 28.20
CA THR A 61 -1.88 10.35 28.77
C THR A 61 -2.69 9.44 29.71
N ALA A 62 -3.65 9.98 30.46
CA ALA A 62 -4.49 9.20 31.37
C ALA A 62 -5.37 8.16 30.66
N ASP A 63 -5.68 8.36 29.39
CA ASP A 63 -6.52 7.44 28.60
C ASP A 63 -5.79 6.12 28.25
N PHE A 64 -4.47 6.01 28.47
CA PHE A 64 -3.77 4.72 28.39
C PHE A 64 -4.21 3.73 29.49
N GLY A 65 -4.83 4.18 30.56
CA GLY A 65 -5.32 3.33 31.64
C GLY A 65 -6.59 2.54 31.32
N ARG A 66 -7.12 2.60 30.08
CA ARG A 66 -8.37 1.94 29.69
C ARG A 66 -8.23 1.19 28.36
N TYR A 67 -8.92 0.07 28.25
CA TYR A 67 -9.05 -0.62 26.96
C TYR A 67 -9.84 0.25 25.97
N PRO A 68 -9.35 0.46 24.75
CA PRO A 68 -10.09 1.17 23.72
C PRO A 68 -11.22 0.32 23.13
N MET A 69 -12.22 0.97 22.55
CA MET A 69 -13.24 0.27 21.76
C MET A 69 -12.66 -0.13 20.41
N ASN A 70 -12.93 -1.35 19.95
CA ASN A 70 -12.43 -1.88 18.68
C ASN A 70 -12.93 -1.11 17.46
N GLN A 71 -14.13 -0.54 17.52
CA GLN A 71 -14.69 0.30 16.48
C GLN A 71 -13.96 1.65 16.34
N GLY A 72 -13.30 2.09 17.40
CA GLY A 72 -12.73 3.42 17.53
C GLY A 72 -13.65 4.39 18.27
N THR A 73 -13.07 5.49 18.77
CA THR A 73 -13.80 6.55 19.45
C THR A 73 -14.73 7.30 18.48
N GLU A 74 -15.87 7.77 18.96
CA GLU A 74 -16.81 8.54 18.17
C GLU A 74 -16.18 9.82 17.57
N PRO A 75 -15.38 10.63 18.32
CA PRO A 75 -14.70 11.79 17.76
C PRO A 75 -13.79 11.43 16.59
N PHE A 76 -13.02 10.34 16.70
CA PHE A 76 -12.17 9.88 15.59
C PHE A 76 -12.99 9.51 14.35
N ARG A 77 -14.05 8.71 14.51
CA ARG A 77 -14.89 8.28 13.41
C ARG A 77 -15.61 9.45 12.72
N LYS A 78 -16.08 10.44 13.50
CA LYS A 78 -16.66 11.68 12.96
C LYS A 78 -15.63 12.49 12.17
N ALA A 79 -14.40 12.65 12.69
CA ALA A 79 -13.34 13.37 11.98
C ALA A 79 -12.96 12.68 10.68
N ALA A 80 -12.82 11.36 10.67
CA ALA A 80 -12.51 10.59 9.47
C ALA A 80 -13.63 10.67 8.42
N SER A 81 -14.91 10.57 8.82
CA SER A 81 -16.06 10.74 7.91
C SER A 81 -16.14 12.16 7.33
N ALA A 82 -15.94 13.17 8.15
CA ALA A 82 -15.93 14.56 7.71
C ALA A 82 -14.78 14.81 6.70
N TRP A 83 -13.58 14.29 7.00
CA TRP A 83 -12.45 14.39 6.10
C TRP A 83 -12.73 13.71 4.74
N LEU A 84 -13.26 12.47 4.75
CA LEU A 84 -13.62 11.78 3.51
C LEU A 84 -14.62 12.58 2.69
N SER A 85 -15.63 13.18 3.34
CA SER A 85 -16.66 13.98 2.66
C SER A 85 -16.13 15.29 2.09
N SER A 86 -15.14 15.90 2.73
CA SER A 86 -14.51 17.13 2.22
C SER A 86 -13.51 16.86 1.10
N ARG A 87 -12.84 15.70 1.16
CA ARG A 87 -11.74 15.34 0.26
C ARG A 87 -12.21 14.69 -1.03
N PHE A 88 -13.26 13.89 -0.98
CA PHE A 88 -13.76 13.11 -2.11
C PHE A 88 -15.19 13.47 -2.46
N LYS A 89 -15.56 13.29 -3.75
CA LYS A 89 -16.92 13.53 -4.25
C LYS A 89 -17.81 12.32 -3.95
N LEU A 90 -18.03 12.05 -2.66
CA LEU A 90 -18.85 10.93 -2.23
C LEU A 90 -20.33 11.12 -2.62
N PRO A 91 -21.07 10.04 -2.91
CA PRO A 91 -22.51 10.11 -3.18
C PRO A 91 -23.32 10.63 -1.99
N ARG A 92 -22.82 10.41 -0.77
CA ARG A 92 -23.28 10.98 0.51
C ARG A 92 -22.18 10.87 1.58
N PRO A 93 -22.27 11.58 2.71
CA PRO A 93 -21.41 11.31 3.85
C PRO A 93 -21.54 9.87 4.35
N LEU A 94 -20.44 9.26 4.81
CA LEU A 94 -20.47 7.96 5.48
C LEU A 94 -21.04 8.11 6.90
N ASP A 95 -21.82 7.12 7.35
CA ASP A 95 -22.25 7.04 8.73
C ASP A 95 -21.09 6.63 9.66
N PRO A 96 -20.62 7.53 10.55
CA PRO A 96 -19.52 7.21 11.46
C PRO A 96 -19.82 6.03 12.39
N ALA A 97 -21.10 5.71 12.61
CA ALA A 97 -21.49 4.64 13.51
C ALA A 97 -21.44 3.24 12.89
N SER A 98 -21.57 3.12 11.58
CA SER A 98 -21.73 1.82 10.94
C SER A 98 -20.89 1.57 9.70
N GLU A 99 -20.29 2.63 9.12
CA GLU A 99 -19.55 2.57 7.85
C GLU A 99 -18.06 2.91 8.01
N LEU A 100 -17.57 3.02 9.25
CA LEU A 100 -16.21 3.36 9.61
C LEU A 100 -15.67 2.49 10.73
N LEU A 101 -14.40 2.08 10.62
CA LEU A 101 -13.70 1.23 11.58
C LEU A 101 -12.24 1.64 11.72
N VAL A 102 -11.77 1.94 12.95
CA VAL A 102 -10.36 2.23 13.22
C VAL A 102 -9.49 0.99 13.03
N LEU A 103 -8.27 1.19 12.52
CA LEU A 103 -7.29 0.14 12.28
C LEU A 103 -5.94 0.44 12.95
N ASN A 104 -5.22 -0.58 13.38
CA ASN A 104 -3.84 -0.48 13.85
C ASN A 104 -2.85 -0.28 12.66
N GLY A 105 -3.11 0.76 11.87
CA GLY A 105 -2.55 0.99 10.56
C GLY A 105 -3.17 0.09 9.49
N SER A 106 -3.08 0.51 8.23
CA SER A 106 -3.72 -0.20 7.11
C SER A 106 -3.17 -1.60 6.86
N ARG A 107 -1.90 -1.91 7.21
CA ARG A 107 -1.30 -3.23 6.99
C ARG A 107 -2.13 -4.35 7.63
N GLU A 108 -2.44 -4.19 8.89
CA GLU A 108 -3.23 -5.16 9.65
C GLU A 108 -4.66 -5.25 9.11
N GLY A 109 -5.27 -4.08 8.84
CA GLY A 109 -6.59 -4.01 8.26
C GLY A 109 -6.70 -4.72 6.90
N LEU A 110 -5.76 -4.46 6.00
CA LEU A 110 -5.70 -5.11 4.68
C LEU A 110 -5.50 -6.64 4.79
N PHE A 111 -4.71 -7.11 5.76
CA PHE A 111 -4.55 -8.55 5.99
C PHE A 111 -5.87 -9.21 6.43
N LEU A 112 -6.51 -8.66 7.44
CA LEU A 112 -7.75 -9.22 8.01
C LEU A 112 -8.96 -9.03 7.08
N ALA A 113 -8.94 -8.01 6.22
CA ALA A 113 -9.99 -7.77 5.24
C ALA A 113 -10.15 -8.93 4.24
N ALA A 114 -9.07 -9.63 3.88
CA ALA A 114 -9.15 -10.83 3.05
C ALA A 114 -9.98 -11.94 3.71
N ILE A 115 -9.78 -12.16 5.01
CA ILE A 115 -10.53 -13.16 5.80
C ILE A 115 -12.00 -12.75 5.89
N THR A 116 -12.26 -11.46 6.11
CA THR A 116 -13.63 -10.93 6.12
C THR A 116 -14.30 -11.09 4.76
N ALA A 117 -13.60 -10.78 3.66
CA ALA A 117 -14.15 -10.89 2.30
C ALA A 117 -14.53 -12.34 1.95
N ALA A 118 -13.70 -13.32 2.33
CA ALA A 118 -14.00 -14.73 2.12
C ALA A 118 -15.27 -15.19 2.87
N ARG A 119 -15.62 -14.54 3.98
CA ARG A 119 -16.82 -14.80 4.76
C ARG A 119 -18.03 -13.97 4.31
N TYR A 120 -17.78 -12.75 3.82
CA TYR A 120 -18.80 -11.83 3.34
C TYR A 120 -19.48 -12.31 2.05
N VAL A 121 -18.68 -12.91 1.16
CA VAL A 121 -19.15 -13.40 -0.13
C VAL A 121 -19.67 -14.83 0.02
N SER A 122 -20.83 -15.13 -0.60
CA SER A 122 -21.42 -16.47 -0.64
C SER A 122 -20.43 -17.51 -1.21
N PRO A 123 -20.60 -18.80 -0.89
CA PRO A 123 -19.76 -19.88 -1.44
C PRO A 123 -19.56 -19.75 -2.95
N ARG A 124 -18.35 -20.00 -3.42
CA ARG A 124 -17.94 -19.86 -4.81
C ARG A 124 -17.69 -21.23 -5.44
N PRO A 125 -17.83 -21.35 -6.77
CA PRO A 125 -17.43 -22.57 -7.46
C PRO A 125 -15.92 -22.75 -7.34
N GLY A 126 -15.50 -23.95 -6.95
CA GLY A 126 -14.07 -24.28 -6.80
C GLY A 126 -13.37 -23.52 -5.66
N LYS A 127 -12.05 -23.32 -5.79
CA LYS A 127 -11.25 -22.60 -4.80
C LYS A 127 -11.48 -21.09 -4.93
N PRO A 128 -11.93 -20.40 -3.86
CA PRO A 128 -12.11 -18.97 -3.89
C PRO A 128 -10.83 -18.22 -4.26
N ALA A 129 -10.94 -17.12 -5.01
CA ALA A 129 -9.82 -16.31 -5.47
C ALA A 129 -9.88 -14.89 -4.88
N ILE A 130 -8.71 -14.31 -4.64
CA ILE A 130 -8.52 -12.89 -4.36
C ILE A 130 -7.56 -12.33 -5.41
N LEU A 131 -8.05 -11.37 -6.18
CA LEU A 131 -7.32 -10.71 -7.24
C LEU A 131 -6.52 -9.54 -6.70
N MET A 132 -5.32 -9.32 -7.24
CA MET A 132 -4.46 -8.21 -6.83
C MET A 132 -3.52 -7.79 -7.97
N PRO A 133 -3.11 -6.51 -8.04
CA PRO A 133 -2.09 -6.06 -9.01
C PRO A 133 -0.77 -6.80 -8.81
N ASN A 134 0.07 -6.85 -9.82
CA ASN A 134 1.41 -7.42 -9.76
C ASN A 134 2.39 -6.52 -10.54
N PRO A 135 3.34 -5.83 -9.90
CA PRO A 135 3.75 -5.83 -8.49
C PRO A 135 2.64 -5.46 -7.49
N PHE A 136 2.80 -5.89 -6.23
CA PHE A 136 1.76 -5.72 -5.20
C PHE A 136 2.36 -5.48 -3.80
N TYR A 137 1.53 -5.04 -2.88
CA TYR A 137 1.91 -5.00 -1.47
C TYR A 137 1.80 -6.41 -0.85
N PRO A 138 2.89 -6.99 -0.29
CA PRO A 138 2.92 -8.40 0.12
C PRO A 138 1.81 -8.84 1.07
N VAL A 139 1.20 -7.89 1.80
CA VAL A 139 0.10 -8.19 2.73
C VAL A 139 -1.15 -8.74 2.03
N TYR A 140 -1.42 -8.35 0.77
CA TYR A 140 -2.58 -8.85 0.04
C TYR A 140 -2.49 -10.36 -0.20
N GLY A 141 -1.35 -10.82 -0.72
CA GLY A 141 -1.11 -12.25 -0.95
C GLY A 141 -1.06 -13.06 0.34
N ALA A 142 -0.50 -12.51 1.43
CA ALA A 142 -0.50 -13.14 2.74
C ALA A 142 -1.93 -13.27 3.30
N GLY A 143 -2.75 -12.20 3.18
CA GLY A 143 -4.15 -12.22 3.58
C GLY A 143 -4.98 -13.21 2.78
N ALA A 144 -4.79 -13.28 1.44
CA ALA A 144 -5.47 -14.24 0.59
C ALA A 144 -5.21 -15.68 1.03
N ARG A 145 -3.95 -16.05 1.29
CA ARG A 145 -3.59 -17.39 1.79
C ARG A 145 -4.16 -17.68 3.17
N ALA A 146 -4.10 -16.70 4.08
CA ALA A 146 -4.69 -16.84 5.42
C ALA A 146 -6.22 -17.02 5.38
N ALA A 147 -6.88 -16.47 4.35
CA ALA A 147 -8.30 -16.68 4.06
C ALA A 147 -8.60 -17.98 3.31
N ALA A 148 -7.62 -18.87 3.13
CA ALA A 148 -7.71 -20.08 2.30
C ALA A 148 -8.12 -19.82 0.84
N CYS A 149 -7.91 -18.60 0.35
CA CYS A 149 -8.16 -18.20 -1.02
C CYS A 149 -6.89 -18.32 -1.88
N GLU A 150 -7.06 -18.50 -3.17
CA GLU A 150 -5.98 -18.41 -4.14
C GLU A 150 -5.64 -16.96 -4.44
N PRO A 151 -4.38 -16.51 -4.26
CA PRO A 151 -3.97 -15.20 -4.73
C PRO A 151 -3.79 -15.23 -6.26
N VAL A 152 -4.54 -14.42 -6.98
CA VAL A 152 -4.44 -14.25 -8.44
C VAL A 152 -3.75 -12.92 -8.72
N TYR A 153 -2.57 -12.99 -9.33
CA TYR A 153 -1.70 -11.86 -9.61
C TYR A 153 -1.96 -11.33 -11.02
N LEU A 154 -2.46 -10.08 -11.12
CA LEU A 154 -2.78 -9.43 -12.38
C LEU A 154 -1.61 -8.53 -12.80
N PRO A 155 -0.92 -8.80 -13.93
CA PRO A 155 0.22 -8.02 -14.36
C PRO A 155 -0.12 -6.54 -14.57
N THR A 156 0.74 -5.65 -14.06
CA THR A 156 0.64 -4.22 -14.27
C THR A 156 1.91 -3.74 -14.96
N THR A 157 1.75 -3.39 -16.24
CA THR A 157 2.84 -3.06 -17.14
C THR A 157 2.65 -1.66 -17.74
N VAL A 158 3.61 -1.19 -18.52
CA VAL A 158 3.51 0.11 -19.18
C VAL A 158 2.35 0.15 -20.18
N GLU A 159 2.05 -0.97 -20.83
CA GLU A 159 1.01 -1.11 -21.85
C GLU A 159 -0.40 -0.91 -21.26
N ASN A 160 -0.63 -1.35 -20.02
CA ASN A 160 -1.91 -1.16 -19.33
C ASN A 160 -1.89 0.02 -18.32
N GLY A 161 -0.89 0.94 -18.44
CA GLY A 161 -0.77 2.11 -17.59
C GLY A 161 -0.49 1.78 -16.12
N PHE A 162 0.10 0.61 -15.86
CA PHE A 162 0.39 0.08 -14.53
C PHE A 162 -0.85 -0.13 -13.65
N LEU A 163 -2.00 -0.41 -14.27
CA LEU A 163 -3.21 -0.88 -13.61
C LEU A 163 -3.58 -2.26 -14.15
N PRO A 164 -4.21 -3.15 -13.36
CA PRO A 164 -4.70 -4.44 -13.88
C PRO A 164 -5.63 -4.26 -15.08
N ASP A 165 -5.42 -5.03 -16.13
CA ASP A 165 -6.38 -5.09 -17.24
C ASP A 165 -7.62 -5.88 -16.81
N LEU A 166 -8.72 -5.17 -16.63
CA LEU A 166 -9.99 -5.76 -16.15
C LEU A 166 -10.66 -6.64 -17.22
N ASP A 167 -10.42 -6.37 -18.50
CA ASP A 167 -11.02 -7.10 -19.60
C ASP A 167 -10.25 -8.38 -19.96
N ALA A 168 -9.00 -8.50 -19.50
CA ALA A 168 -8.20 -9.71 -19.61
C ALA A 168 -8.50 -10.78 -18.55
N ILE A 169 -9.34 -10.48 -17.55
CA ILE A 169 -9.69 -11.45 -16.51
C ILE A 169 -10.76 -12.40 -17.02
N ASP A 170 -10.44 -13.69 -17.10
CA ASP A 170 -11.37 -14.70 -17.57
C ASP A 170 -12.59 -14.87 -16.66
N GLU A 171 -13.71 -15.28 -17.26
CA GLU A 171 -15.00 -15.39 -16.56
C GLU A 171 -15.00 -16.44 -15.45
N ALA A 172 -14.24 -17.53 -15.60
CA ALA A 172 -14.13 -18.57 -14.58
C ALA A 172 -13.39 -18.04 -13.33
N THR A 173 -12.37 -17.22 -13.52
CA THR A 173 -11.68 -16.52 -12.42
C THR A 173 -12.59 -15.50 -11.75
N LEU A 174 -13.33 -14.69 -12.52
CA LEU A 174 -14.29 -13.73 -11.96
C LEU A 174 -15.40 -14.41 -11.15
N ALA A 175 -15.93 -15.55 -11.63
CA ALA A 175 -17.01 -16.29 -10.95
C ALA A 175 -16.60 -16.82 -9.56
N ARG A 176 -15.33 -17.11 -9.33
CA ARG A 176 -14.79 -17.58 -8.04
C ARG A 176 -14.13 -16.50 -7.19
N THR A 177 -14.11 -15.24 -7.67
CA THR A 177 -13.50 -14.12 -6.96
C THR A 177 -14.33 -13.70 -5.75
N VAL A 178 -13.69 -13.52 -4.60
CA VAL A 178 -14.29 -12.99 -3.37
C VAL A 178 -13.86 -11.56 -3.07
N ALA A 179 -12.65 -11.16 -3.49
CA ALA A 179 -12.17 -9.79 -3.35
C ALA A 179 -11.22 -9.40 -4.47
N PHE A 180 -11.14 -8.10 -4.73
CA PHE A 180 -10.17 -7.47 -5.61
C PHE A 180 -9.44 -6.37 -4.84
N TYR A 181 -8.14 -6.54 -4.59
CA TYR A 181 -7.29 -5.48 -4.06
C TYR A 181 -6.86 -4.53 -5.16
N LEU A 182 -7.02 -3.24 -4.93
CA LEU A 182 -6.50 -2.18 -5.79
C LEU A 182 -5.77 -1.16 -4.94
N ALA A 183 -4.48 -0.90 -5.22
CA ALA A 183 -3.76 0.23 -4.66
C ALA A 183 -3.86 1.43 -5.61
N SER A 184 -4.37 2.56 -5.12
CA SER A 184 -4.44 3.80 -5.90
C SER A 184 -4.26 5.03 -4.99
N PRO A 185 -3.10 5.70 -5.07
CA PRO A 185 -1.93 5.47 -5.95
C PRO A 185 -1.21 4.13 -5.69
N ALA A 186 -0.73 3.50 -6.77
CA ALA A 186 -0.05 2.21 -6.71
C ALA A 186 1.39 2.31 -6.16
N ASN A 187 1.82 1.30 -5.43
CA ASN A 187 3.21 1.08 -5.06
C ASN A 187 3.67 -0.25 -5.69
N PRO A 188 4.69 -0.21 -6.60
CA PRO A 188 5.73 0.83 -6.74
C PRO A 188 5.51 1.88 -7.82
N GLN A 189 4.55 1.73 -8.74
CA GLN A 189 4.51 2.45 -10.02
C GLN A 189 3.99 3.88 -9.92
N GLY A 190 3.22 4.21 -8.86
CA GLY A 190 2.63 5.53 -8.65
C GLY A 190 1.46 5.86 -9.57
N SER A 191 0.91 4.86 -10.26
CA SER A 191 -0.28 5.01 -11.11
C SER A 191 -1.54 5.25 -10.27
N VAL A 192 -2.46 6.05 -10.81
CA VAL A 192 -3.73 6.41 -10.17
C VAL A 192 -4.89 5.91 -11.02
N ALA A 193 -5.77 5.12 -10.42
CA ALA A 193 -7.00 4.70 -11.06
C ALA A 193 -7.93 5.91 -11.28
N LYS A 194 -8.35 6.14 -12.51
CA LYS A 194 -9.27 7.20 -12.88
C LYS A 194 -10.73 6.78 -12.60
N PRO A 195 -11.70 7.71 -12.53
CA PRO A 195 -13.08 7.38 -12.22
C PRO A 195 -13.69 6.29 -13.11
N ASP A 196 -13.36 6.26 -14.39
CA ASP A 196 -13.93 5.25 -15.31
C ASP A 196 -13.38 3.85 -15.03
N TYR A 197 -12.12 3.72 -14.57
CA TYR A 197 -11.58 2.47 -14.10
C TYR A 197 -12.34 1.96 -12.86
N PHE A 198 -12.57 2.82 -11.87
CA PHE A 198 -13.35 2.47 -10.68
C PHE A 198 -14.80 2.08 -11.03
N LYS A 199 -15.45 2.80 -11.95
CA LYS A 199 -16.81 2.44 -12.43
C LYS A 199 -16.81 1.06 -13.07
N ARG A 200 -15.82 0.76 -13.93
CA ARG A 200 -15.70 -0.56 -14.58
C ARG A 200 -15.48 -1.67 -13.56
N LEU A 201 -14.56 -1.45 -12.63
CA LEU A 201 -14.28 -2.41 -11.55
C LEU A 201 -15.53 -2.63 -10.67
N LYS A 202 -16.29 -1.57 -10.36
CA LYS A 202 -17.56 -1.67 -9.62
C LYS A 202 -18.62 -2.47 -10.38
N GLN A 203 -18.75 -2.29 -11.69
CA GLN A 203 -19.64 -3.09 -12.52
C GLN A 203 -19.31 -4.59 -12.45
N LEU A 204 -18.02 -4.93 -12.49
CA LEU A 204 -17.57 -6.33 -12.32
C LEU A 204 -17.89 -6.84 -10.92
N ALA A 205 -17.63 -6.02 -9.88
CA ALA A 205 -17.93 -6.39 -8.50
C ALA A 205 -19.43 -6.64 -8.28
N ASP A 206 -20.30 -5.85 -8.91
CA ASP A 206 -21.74 -6.06 -8.84
C ASP A 206 -22.19 -7.31 -9.61
N ARG A 207 -21.67 -7.51 -10.82
CA ARG A 207 -22.02 -8.66 -11.66
C ARG A 207 -21.59 -9.98 -11.03
N TYR A 208 -20.39 -10.05 -10.50
CA TYR A 208 -19.80 -11.29 -9.96
C TYR A 208 -19.88 -11.39 -8.44
N GLY A 209 -20.28 -10.33 -7.74
CA GLY A 209 -20.56 -10.34 -6.32
C GLY A 209 -19.33 -10.34 -5.41
N PHE A 210 -18.16 -9.89 -5.86
CA PHE A 210 -16.96 -9.75 -5.03
C PHE A 210 -16.86 -8.36 -4.38
N VAL A 211 -15.93 -8.20 -3.43
CA VAL A 211 -15.65 -6.91 -2.72
C VAL A 211 -14.41 -6.25 -3.30
N ILE A 212 -14.48 -4.94 -3.53
CA ILE A 212 -13.32 -4.08 -3.85
C ILE A 212 -12.69 -3.64 -2.53
N LEU A 213 -11.42 -3.98 -2.33
CA LEU A 213 -10.58 -3.56 -1.21
C LEU A 213 -9.58 -2.51 -1.72
N SER A 214 -9.97 -1.23 -1.64
CA SER A 214 -9.19 -0.11 -2.19
C SER A 214 -8.17 0.38 -1.17
N ASP A 215 -6.88 0.12 -1.41
CA ASP A 215 -5.78 0.67 -0.61
C ASP A 215 -5.43 2.08 -1.09
N GLU A 216 -5.91 3.09 -0.37
CA GLU A 216 -5.78 4.49 -0.71
C GLU A 216 -4.79 5.22 0.22
N CYS A 217 -3.85 4.47 0.82
CA CYS A 217 -2.90 5.03 1.79
C CYS A 217 -1.99 6.13 1.25
N TYR A 218 -1.87 6.24 -0.07
CA TYR A 218 -1.10 7.28 -0.75
C TYR A 218 -1.95 8.40 -1.35
N SER A 219 -3.26 8.44 -1.11
CA SER A 219 -4.18 9.43 -1.71
C SER A 219 -3.79 10.89 -1.49
N GLU A 220 -3.03 11.18 -0.42
CA GLU A 220 -2.61 12.54 -0.09
C GLU A 220 -1.20 12.90 -0.60
N ILE A 221 -0.49 11.96 -1.23
CA ILE A 221 0.79 12.22 -1.87
C ILE A 221 0.59 12.15 -3.38
N TYR A 222 0.42 13.28 -4.01
CA TYR A 222 0.22 13.39 -5.46
C TYR A 222 0.98 14.58 -6.03
N THR A 223 1.28 14.53 -7.33
CA THR A 223 2.16 15.49 -7.97
C THR A 223 1.43 16.57 -8.76
N ARG A 224 0.31 16.22 -9.38
CA ARG A 224 -0.50 17.12 -10.24
C ARG A 224 -1.96 17.13 -9.82
N GLU A 225 -2.67 16.06 -10.07
CA GLU A 225 -4.09 15.90 -9.78
C GLU A 225 -4.31 15.08 -8.51
N ALA A 226 -5.25 15.52 -7.69
CA ALA A 226 -5.63 14.76 -6.51
C ALA A 226 -6.28 13.43 -6.92
N PRO A 227 -5.80 12.28 -6.40
CA PRO A 227 -6.44 10.99 -6.65
C PRO A 227 -7.87 10.95 -6.15
N GLY A 228 -8.76 10.27 -6.90
CA GLY A 228 -10.10 9.93 -6.43
C GLY A 228 -10.11 8.73 -5.51
N SER A 229 -11.27 8.41 -4.95
CA SER A 229 -11.52 7.23 -4.13
C SER A 229 -12.47 6.26 -4.84
N ALA A 230 -12.30 4.96 -4.59
CA ALA A 230 -13.27 3.94 -5.02
C ALA A 230 -14.68 4.21 -4.46
N LEU A 231 -14.77 4.88 -3.31
CA LEU A 231 -16.05 5.27 -2.69
C LEU A 231 -16.86 6.25 -3.55
N GLU A 232 -16.23 7.06 -4.40
CA GLU A 232 -16.93 7.99 -5.30
C GLU A 232 -17.80 7.26 -6.33
N CYS A 233 -17.43 6.02 -6.67
CA CYS A 233 -18.12 5.19 -7.67
C CYS A 233 -18.92 4.04 -7.02
N ALA A 234 -19.01 3.99 -5.69
CA ALA A 234 -19.61 2.87 -4.97
C ALA A 234 -21.16 2.87 -4.94
N GLY A 235 -21.77 3.99 -5.33
CA GLY A 235 -23.20 4.21 -5.14
C GLY A 235 -23.56 4.61 -3.69
N PRO A 236 -24.84 4.94 -3.41
CA PRO A 236 -25.23 5.55 -2.15
C PRO A 236 -25.05 4.63 -0.92
N ASP A 237 -25.07 3.32 -1.10
CA ASP A 237 -24.92 2.36 0.01
C ASP A 237 -23.50 1.83 0.15
N PHE A 238 -22.55 2.31 -0.64
CA PHE A 238 -21.17 1.85 -0.69
C PHE A 238 -21.03 0.32 -0.82
N THR A 239 -22.06 -0.36 -1.31
CA THR A 239 -22.11 -1.83 -1.39
C THR A 239 -20.90 -2.39 -2.12
N ARG A 240 -20.22 -3.37 -1.52
CA ARG A 240 -19.04 -4.07 -2.04
C ARG A 240 -17.79 -3.20 -2.25
N VAL A 241 -17.72 -2.01 -1.65
CA VAL A 241 -16.52 -1.15 -1.70
C VAL A 241 -16.07 -0.81 -0.30
N VAL A 242 -14.78 -1.05 -0.03
CA VAL A 242 -14.13 -0.68 1.23
C VAL A 242 -12.81 0.00 0.91
N ALA A 243 -12.68 1.25 1.31
CA ALA A 243 -11.44 2.04 1.20
C ALA A 243 -10.63 1.97 2.50
N PHE A 244 -9.31 1.89 2.36
CA PHE A 244 -8.35 1.86 3.46
C PHE A 244 -7.49 3.11 3.45
N GLN A 245 -7.48 3.83 4.55
CA GLN A 245 -6.71 5.06 4.73
C GLN A 245 -5.72 4.94 5.90
N SER A 246 -4.64 5.72 5.88
CA SER A 246 -3.62 5.67 6.93
C SER A 246 -2.95 7.01 7.13
N LEU A 247 -2.67 7.36 8.39
CA LEU A 247 -1.86 8.52 8.74
C LEU A 247 -0.36 8.32 8.46
N SER A 248 0.06 7.09 8.19
CA SER A 248 1.48 6.78 7.93
C SER A 248 2.10 7.59 6.81
N LYS A 249 1.33 7.84 5.73
CA LYS A 249 1.82 8.54 4.53
C LYS A 249 1.26 9.95 4.44
N ARG A 250 -0.03 10.12 4.75
CA ARG A 250 -0.70 11.40 4.77
C ARG A 250 -0.04 12.39 5.74
N SER A 251 0.28 11.93 6.94
CA SER A 251 0.66 12.80 8.07
C SER A 251 2.07 12.53 8.63
N ASN A 252 2.92 11.77 7.93
CA ASN A 252 4.25 11.35 8.41
C ASN A 252 4.22 10.68 9.79
N LEU A 253 3.19 9.91 10.09
CA LEU A 253 2.98 9.24 11.36
C LEU A 253 2.99 7.70 11.22
N PRO A 254 4.02 7.07 10.60
CA PRO A 254 4.05 5.62 10.43
C PRO A 254 4.11 4.89 11.79
N GLY A 255 4.78 5.47 12.79
CA GLY A 255 4.90 4.94 14.15
C GLY A 255 3.64 5.08 14.99
N LEU A 256 2.70 5.96 14.63
CA LEU A 256 1.44 6.12 15.36
C LEU A 256 0.53 4.89 15.26
N ARG A 257 0.65 4.11 14.17
CA ARG A 257 -0.15 2.91 13.92
C ARG A 257 -1.65 3.19 13.89
N VAL A 258 -2.08 4.25 13.22
CA VAL A 258 -3.51 4.56 13.05
C VAL A 258 -3.87 4.70 11.58
N GLY A 259 -4.96 4.05 11.21
CA GLY A 259 -5.66 4.15 9.95
C GLY A 259 -7.14 3.82 10.14
N PHE A 260 -7.87 3.69 9.06
CA PHE A 260 -9.26 3.24 9.11
C PHE A 260 -9.67 2.52 7.83
N ALA A 261 -10.73 1.71 7.92
CA ALA A 261 -11.51 1.20 6.81
C ALA A 261 -12.86 1.92 6.76
N ALA A 262 -13.35 2.21 5.57
CA ALA A 262 -14.63 2.89 5.36
C ALA A 262 -15.35 2.37 4.13
N GLY A 263 -16.68 2.24 4.18
CA GLY A 263 -17.49 1.81 3.03
C GLY A 263 -18.67 0.92 3.42
N ASP A 264 -18.82 -0.20 2.71
CA ASP A 264 -19.93 -1.16 2.84
C ASP A 264 -20.24 -1.49 4.31
N LYS A 265 -21.40 -1.07 4.77
CA LYS A 265 -21.87 -1.25 6.16
C LYS A 265 -21.87 -2.71 6.63
N LYS A 266 -22.30 -3.64 5.76
CA LYS A 266 -22.34 -5.06 6.09
C LYS A 266 -20.92 -5.61 6.24
N PHE A 267 -20.02 -5.23 5.32
CA PHE A 267 -18.62 -5.61 5.42
C PHE A 267 -17.97 -5.05 6.69
N ILE A 268 -18.15 -3.76 6.99
CA ILE A 268 -17.60 -3.11 8.19
C ILE A 268 -18.10 -3.80 9.47
N GLY A 269 -19.39 -4.18 9.53
CA GLY A 269 -19.93 -4.92 10.67
C GLY A 269 -19.27 -6.29 10.87
N MET A 270 -19.15 -7.09 9.81
CA MET A 270 -18.46 -8.39 9.86
C MET A 270 -16.96 -8.23 10.16
N PHE A 271 -16.35 -7.17 9.66
CA PHE A 271 -14.95 -6.85 9.92
C PHE A 271 -14.73 -6.48 11.39
N LEU A 272 -15.63 -5.70 11.98
CA LEU A 272 -15.60 -5.38 13.40
C LEU A 272 -15.74 -6.65 14.27
N GLU A 273 -16.66 -7.56 13.93
CA GLU A 273 -16.82 -8.85 14.64
C GLU A 273 -15.52 -9.66 14.65
N LEU A 274 -14.87 -9.80 13.51
CA LEU A 274 -13.56 -10.49 13.41
C LEU A 274 -12.51 -9.78 14.27
N ARG A 275 -12.42 -8.46 14.18
CA ARG A 275 -11.43 -7.66 14.90
C ARG A 275 -11.65 -7.64 16.41
N ASN A 276 -12.88 -7.75 16.87
CA ASN A 276 -13.18 -7.86 18.31
C ASN A 276 -12.50 -9.06 18.99
N ILE A 277 -12.18 -10.10 18.21
CA ILE A 277 -11.56 -11.33 18.70
C ILE A 277 -10.08 -11.38 18.34
N ALA A 278 -9.71 -10.98 17.13
CA ALA A 278 -8.43 -11.33 16.52
C ALA A 278 -7.47 -10.13 16.31
N ALA A 279 -7.90 -8.89 16.51
CA ALA A 279 -7.08 -7.74 16.21
C ALA A 279 -6.63 -6.96 17.46
N PRO A 280 -5.44 -6.33 17.41
CA PRO A 280 -5.05 -5.38 18.44
C PRO A 280 -5.95 -4.14 18.40
N GLN A 281 -6.14 -3.51 19.57
CA GLN A 281 -6.90 -2.28 19.70
C GLN A 281 -5.99 -1.05 19.52
N VAL A 282 -6.53 0.02 18.92
CA VAL A 282 -5.81 1.29 18.81
C VAL A 282 -5.95 2.08 20.11
N PRO A 283 -4.86 2.37 20.84
CA PRO A 283 -4.93 3.14 22.09
C PRO A 283 -5.66 4.48 21.92
N VAL A 284 -6.50 4.84 22.93
CA VAL A 284 -7.32 6.06 22.87
C VAL A 284 -6.48 7.34 22.68
N PRO A 285 -5.32 7.54 23.36
CA PRO A 285 -4.47 8.71 23.11
C PRO A 285 -4.03 8.86 21.66
N LEU A 286 -3.78 7.75 20.97
CA LEU A 286 -3.38 7.76 19.54
C LEU A 286 -4.58 8.11 18.65
N GLN A 287 -5.80 7.74 19.03
CA GLN A 287 -7.02 8.15 18.33
C GLN A 287 -7.30 9.64 18.49
N HIS A 288 -6.94 10.26 19.63
CA HIS A 288 -7.01 11.72 19.79
C HIS A 288 -6.05 12.43 18.84
N VAL A 289 -4.81 11.96 18.71
CA VAL A 289 -3.86 12.48 17.72
C VAL A 289 -4.43 12.33 16.30
N ALA A 290 -5.00 11.18 15.99
CA ALA A 290 -5.59 10.91 14.68
C ALA A 290 -6.80 11.82 14.40
N THR A 291 -7.62 12.11 15.42
CA THR A 291 -8.75 13.06 15.32
C THR A 291 -8.28 14.44 14.89
N VAL A 292 -7.24 14.96 15.56
CA VAL A 292 -6.64 16.24 15.19
C VAL A 292 -6.03 16.18 13.79
N ALA A 293 -5.29 15.13 13.46
CA ALA A 293 -4.65 14.97 12.17
C ALA A 293 -5.64 14.96 10.99
N TYR A 294 -6.82 14.34 11.14
CA TYR A 294 -7.87 14.38 10.10
C TYR A 294 -8.62 15.72 10.05
N GLY A 295 -8.53 16.56 11.08
CA GLY A 295 -9.07 17.92 11.10
C GLY A 295 -8.09 19.00 10.62
N ASP A 296 -6.81 18.66 10.39
CA ASP A 296 -5.78 19.61 9.96
C ASP A 296 -5.22 19.26 8.59
N GLU A 297 -5.39 20.15 7.61
CA GLU A 297 -4.84 20.00 6.26
C GLU A 297 -3.51 20.76 6.07
N ALA A 298 -3.14 21.67 6.98
CA ALA A 298 -1.93 22.46 6.82
C ALA A 298 -0.66 21.60 6.78
N HIS A 299 -0.53 20.62 7.70
CA HIS A 299 0.60 19.70 7.71
C HIS A 299 0.61 18.76 6.49
N VAL A 300 -0.56 18.44 5.93
CA VAL A 300 -0.69 17.60 4.73
C VAL A 300 -0.21 18.35 3.49
N GLU A 301 -0.59 19.62 3.36
CA GLU A 301 -0.13 20.47 2.24
C GLU A 301 1.38 20.69 2.31
N GLU A 302 1.94 20.93 3.50
CA GLU A 302 3.39 21.05 3.67
C GLU A 302 4.09 19.74 3.32
N ASN A 303 3.58 18.59 3.78
CA ASN A 303 4.10 17.28 3.42
C ASN A 303 4.10 17.07 1.89
N ARG A 304 3.01 17.43 1.23
CA ARG A 304 2.86 17.36 -0.24
C ARG A 304 3.84 18.29 -0.95
N ARG A 305 4.05 19.50 -0.42
CA ARG A 305 5.02 20.46 -0.95
C ARG A 305 6.44 19.87 -0.91
N LEU A 306 6.83 19.25 0.20
CA LEU A 306 8.14 18.62 0.36
C LEU A 306 8.34 17.45 -0.62
N TYR A 307 7.31 16.65 -0.89
CA TYR A 307 7.40 15.60 -1.92
C TYR A 307 7.50 16.18 -3.32
N ARG A 308 6.77 17.26 -3.65
CA ARG A 308 6.88 17.92 -4.96
C ARG A 308 8.31 18.38 -5.25
N ILE A 309 9.01 18.96 -4.29
CA ILE A 309 10.43 19.33 -4.43
C ILE A 309 11.29 18.13 -4.85
N LYS A 310 11.09 16.98 -4.23
CA LYS A 310 11.86 15.78 -4.55
C LYS A 310 11.54 15.24 -5.95
N PHE A 311 10.31 15.36 -6.40
CA PHE A 311 9.95 15.00 -7.78
C PHE A 311 10.49 16.00 -8.79
N ASP A 312 10.54 17.29 -8.46
CA ASP A 312 11.18 18.30 -9.32
C ASP A 312 12.69 18.02 -9.48
N LEU A 313 13.36 17.61 -8.41
CA LEU A 313 14.75 17.12 -8.46
C LEU A 313 14.89 15.85 -9.32
N ALA A 314 13.97 14.92 -9.23
CA ALA A 314 13.98 13.71 -10.05
C ALA A 314 13.77 14.04 -11.54
N ASP A 315 12.85 14.93 -11.88
CA ASP A 315 12.63 15.43 -13.25
C ASP A 315 13.90 16.05 -13.82
N GLN A 316 14.63 16.86 -13.04
CA GLN A 316 15.85 17.55 -13.46
C GLN A 316 17.04 16.59 -13.60
N ILE A 317 17.23 15.68 -12.64
CA ILE A 317 18.45 14.86 -12.55
C ILE A 317 18.32 13.60 -13.41
N ILE A 318 17.19 12.91 -13.37
CA ILE A 318 16.96 11.70 -14.16
C ILE A 318 16.60 12.08 -15.61
N GLY A 319 15.74 13.07 -15.80
CA GLY A 319 15.27 13.49 -17.13
C GLY A 319 14.51 12.35 -17.83
N ASN A 320 14.89 12.04 -19.08
CA ASN A 320 14.25 11.01 -19.89
C ASN A 320 14.92 9.62 -19.77
N ARG A 321 15.88 9.44 -18.83
CA ARG A 321 16.62 8.18 -18.68
C ARG A 321 15.75 7.11 -18.02
N TYR A 322 16.06 5.85 -18.30
CA TYR A 322 15.50 4.67 -17.62
C TYR A 322 13.96 4.61 -17.67
N GLY A 323 13.35 5.14 -18.73
CA GLY A 323 11.89 5.20 -18.84
C GLY A 323 11.21 5.99 -17.71
N TYR A 324 11.94 6.92 -17.08
CA TYR A 324 11.41 7.73 -16.00
C TYR A 324 10.16 8.49 -16.42
N ARG A 325 9.13 8.38 -15.59
CA ARG A 325 7.94 9.22 -15.64
C ARG A 325 7.65 9.69 -14.22
N ARG A 326 7.35 10.98 -14.09
CA ARG A 326 6.88 11.50 -12.81
C ARG A 326 5.60 10.76 -12.41
N PRO A 327 5.56 10.06 -11.26
CA PRO A 327 4.38 9.31 -10.85
C PRO A 327 3.20 10.24 -10.59
N ASP A 328 1.97 9.77 -10.84
CA ASP A 328 0.75 10.53 -10.52
C ASP A 328 0.58 10.68 -9.01
N GLY A 329 0.96 9.66 -8.23
CA GLY A 329 0.89 9.70 -6.77
C GLY A 329 1.85 8.73 -6.07
N GLY A 330 1.84 8.80 -4.73
CA GLY A 330 2.84 8.11 -3.91
C GLY A 330 4.19 8.84 -3.90
N PHE A 331 5.20 8.20 -3.35
CA PHE A 331 6.56 8.74 -3.27
C PHE A 331 7.61 7.83 -3.93
N CYS A 332 7.18 6.84 -4.67
CA CYS A 332 8.08 5.91 -5.36
C CYS A 332 8.33 6.35 -6.80
N VAL A 333 9.58 6.14 -7.24
CA VAL A 333 9.98 6.20 -8.64
C VAL A 333 10.26 4.78 -9.10
N TRP A 334 9.77 4.44 -10.29
CA TRP A 334 9.86 3.13 -10.92
C TRP A 334 10.63 3.26 -12.23
N LEU A 335 11.90 2.82 -12.23
CA LEU A 335 12.81 2.99 -13.35
C LEU A 335 13.03 1.68 -14.08
N ASN A 336 12.90 1.71 -15.40
CA ASN A 336 13.24 0.60 -16.28
C ASN A 336 14.73 0.61 -16.57
N THR A 337 15.45 -0.38 -16.12
CA THR A 337 16.89 -0.55 -16.31
C THR A 337 17.23 -1.78 -17.17
N SER A 338 16.25 -2.37 -17.85
CA SER A 338 16.39 -3.61 -18.61
C SER A 338 17.45 -3.54 -19.75
N GLU A 339 17.64 -2.36 -20.32
CA GLU A 339 18.70 -2.13 -21.33
C GLU A 339 20.12 -2.13 -20.74
N LEU A 340 20.25 -1.94 -19.41
CA LEU A 340 21.53 -1.88 -18.70
C LEU A 340 21.92 -3.20 -18.03
N GLY A 341 20.97 -4.11 -17.88
CA GLY A 341 21.12 -5.39 -17.23
C GLY A 341 19.89 -5.79 -16.43
N ASP A 342 19.95 -6.92 -15.72
CA ASP A 342 18.89 -7.35 -14.82
C ASP A 342 18.82 -6.46 -13.57
N ASP A 343 17.63 -6.32 -12.99
CA ASP A 343 17.35 -5.43 -11.87
C ASP A 343 18.13 -5.78 -10.59
N VAL A 344 18.47 -7.06 -10.38
CA VAL A 344 19.25 -7.52 -9.22
C VAL A 344 20.70 -7.08 -9.36
N SER A 345 21.32 -7.30 -10.53
CA SER A 345 22.69 -6.86 -10.83
C SER A 345 22.81 -5.34 -10.78
N ILE A 346 21.85 -4.60 -11.32
CA ILE A 346 21.82 -3.13 -11.26
C ILE A 346 21.71 -2.65 -9.80
N THR A 347 20.85 -3.28 -8.99
CA THR A 347 20.73 -2.94 -7.55
C THR A 347 22.06 -3.17 -6.82
N LEU A 348 22.74 -4.28 -7.09
CA LEU A 348 24.03 -4.59 -6.50
C LEU A 348 25.11 -3.61 -6.95
N ARG A 349 25.15 -3.25 -8.23
CA ARG A 349 26.06 -2.25 -8.80
C ARG A 349 25.89 -0.89 -8.14
N LEU A 350 24.66 -0.39 -8.03
CA LEU A 350 24.36 0.89 -7.35
C LEU A 350 24.79 0.88 -5.88
N PHE A 351 24.64 -0.22 -5.18
CA PHE A 351 25.11 -0.35 -3.81
C PHE A 351 26.64 -0.32 -3.72
N LYS A 352 27.33 -1.13 -4.53
CA LYS A 352 28.79 -1.30 -4.48
C LYS A 352 29.56 -0.10 -5.01
N GLU A 353 29.05 0.62 -6.03
CA GLU A 353 29.78 1.71 -6.67
C GLU A 353 29.32 3.08 -6.16
N ALA A 354 28.01 3.26 -5.99
CA ALA A 354 27.40 4.54 -5.62
C ALA A 354 27.04 4.67 -4.13
N GLY A 355 26.97 3.57 -3.38
CA GLY A 355 26.43 3.57 -2.03
C GLY A 355 24.92 3.90 -2.00
N VAL A 356 24.19 3.62 -3.09
CA VAL A 356 22.75 3.86 -3.19
C VAL A 356 22.01 2.53 -3.09
N ARG A 357 21.11 2.43 -2.11
CA ARG A 357 20.31 1.24 -1.86
C ARG A 357 18.89 1.41 -2.42
N VAL A 358 18.55 0.60 -3.39
CA VAL A 358 17.22 0.54 -4.06
C VAL A 358 16.61 -0.85 -3.90
N VAL A 359 15.43 -1.10 -4.45
CA VAL A 359 14.79 -2.42 -4.43
C VAL A 359 14.67 -2.96 -5.85
N PRO A 360 15.17 -4.18 -6.14
CA PRO A 360 14.92 -4.83 -7.43
C PRO A 360 13.42 -5.04 -7.64
N GLY A 361 12.95 -4.72 -8.81
CA GLY A 361 11.52 -4.82 -9.12
C GLY A 361 11.02 -6.26 -9.13
N SER A 362 11.84 -7.20 -9.59
CA SER A 362 11.53 -8.63 -9.56
C SER A 362 11.23 -9.15 -8.15
N TYR A 363 11.74 -8.50 -7.09
CA TYR A 363 11.44 -8.86 -5.71
C TYR A 363 10.05 -8.39 -5.25
N LEU A 364 9.48 -7.40 -5.92
CA LEU A 364 8.16 -6.81 -5.62
C LEU A 364 7.02 -7.49 -6.37
N ALA A 365 7.35 -8.34 -7.33
CA ALA A 365 6.39 -9.04 -8.18
C ALA A 365 6.44 -10.57 -7.97
N ARG A 366 5.50 -11.25 -8.62
CA ARG A 366 5.46 -12.71 -8.70
C ARG A 366 5.53 -13.13 -10.16
N LEU A 367 6.16 -14.29 -10.40
CA LEU A 367 6.14 -14.92 -11.71
C LEU A 367 4.70 -15.25 -12.11
N GLN A 368 4.37 -14.94 -13.35
CA GLN A 368 3.15 -15.40 -13.99
C GLN A 368 3.32 -16.90 -14.40
N PRO A 369 2.23 -17.62 -14.71
CA PRO A 369 2.30 -19.03 -15.12
C PRO A 369 3.19 -19.28 -16.36
N ASP A 370 3.33 -18.29 -17.23
CA ASP A 370 4.19 -18.31 -18.43
C ASP A 370 5.67 -17.97 -18.15
N GLY A 371 6.03 -17.71 -16.87
CA GLY A 371 7.36 -17.31 -16.46
C GLY A 371 7.64 -15.81 -16.53
N PHE A 372 6.70 -14.99 -16.99
CA PHE A 372 6.84 -13.53 -17.01
C PHE A 372 6.82 -12.95 -15.59
N ASN A 373 7.76 -12.03 -15.30
CA ASN A 373 7.78 -11.25 -14.05
C ASN A 373 7.63 -9.76 -14.40
N PRO A 374 6.48 -9.11 -14.09
CA PRO A 374 6.24 -7.72 -14.47
C PRO A 374 7.11 -6.71 -13.71
N GLY A 375 7.87 -7.14 -12.71
CA GLY A 375 8.85 -6.31 -12.02
C GLY A 375 10.28 -6.48 -12.53
N ALA A 376 10.56 -7.50 -13.38
CA ALA A 376 11.90 -7.73 -13.90
C ALA A 376 12.38 -6.57 -14.77
N GLY A 377 13.66 -6.21 -14.63
CA GLY A 377 14.27 -5.08 -15.34
C GLY A 377 13.94 -3.71 -14.76
N TYR A 378 13.17 -3.65 -13.68
CA TYR A 378 12.85 -2.40 -12.97
C TYR A 378 13.54 -2.29 -11.62
N ILE A 379 13.81 -1.06 -11.19
CA ILE A 379 14.22 -0.75 -9.82
C ILE A 379 13.26 0.26 -9.18
N ARG A 380 12.99 0.10 -7.88
CA ARG A 380 12.17 1.02 -7.12
C ARG A 380 13.01 1.90 -6.19
N LEU A 381 12.79 3.21 -6.28
CA LEU A 381 13.32 4.22 -5.36
C LEU A 381 12.17 4.84 -4.58
N ALA A 382 12.32 4.97 -3.26
CA ALA A 382 11.40 5.74 -2.41
C ALA A 382 12.04 7.10 -2.08
N LEU A 383 11.45 8.19 -2.56
CA LEU A 383 11.96 9.57 -2.36
C LEU A 383 11.56 10.10 -0.97
N VAL A 384 12.00 9.41 0.08
CA VAL A 384 11.63 9.72 1.46
C VAL A 384 12.67 10.55 2.20
N GLN A 385 13.91 10.61 1.73
CA GLN A 385 14.99 11.42 2.29
C GLN A 385 14.69 12.92 2.11
N ASP A 386 15.46 13.80 2.75
CA ASP A 386 15.40 15.24 2.46
C ASP A 386 15.82 15.55 1.02
N GLY A 387 15.65 16.83 0.60
CA GLY A 387 15.90 17.23 -0.79
C GLY A 387 17.38 17.09 -1.19
N GLU A 388 18.30 17.45 -0.31
CA GLU A 388 19.74 17.39 -0.57
C GLU A 388 20.22 15.94 -0.71
N THR A 389 19.88 15.09 0.27
CA THR A 389 20.18 13.66 0.26
C THR A 389 19.55 12.96 -0.94
N THR A 390 18.30 13.34 -1.30
CA THR A 390 17.62 12.81 -2.49
C THR A 390 18.39 13.20 -3.75
N ALA A 391 18.75 14.48 -3.94
CA ALA A 391 19.51 14.93 -5.10
C ALA A 391 20.85 14.20 -5.21
N GLN A 392 21.59 14.08 -4.10
CA GLN A 392 22.86 13.36 -4.04
C GLN A 392 22.69 11.89 -4.50
N ALA A 393 21.67 11.20 -4.01
CA ALA A 393 21.42 9.81 -4.40
C ALA A 393 21.08 9.67 -5.89
N LEU A 394 20.28 10.58 -6.44
CA LEU A 394 19.92 10.58 -7.85
C LEU A 394 21.09 10.91 -8.76
N HIS A 395 21.96 11.87 -8.39
CA HIS A 395 23.21 12.14 -9.13
C HIS A 395 24.12 10.91 -9.15
N ARG A 396 24.36 10.29 -7.99
CA ARG A 396 25.17 9.07 -7.90
C ARG A 396 24.60 7.93 -8.77
N LEU A 397 23.25 7.79 -8.80
CA LEU A 397 22.57 6.80 -9.64
C LEU A 397 22.86 7.06 -11.12
N VAL A 398 22.65 8.30 -11.59
CA VAL A 398 22.87 8.67 -12.99
C VAL A 398 24.35 8.53 -13.37
N GLU A 399 25.29 8.98 -12.53
CA GLU A 399 26.72 8.82 -12.76
C GLU A 399 27.14 7.36 -12.88
N THR A 400 26.52 6.48 -12.11
CA THR A 400 26.86 5.05 -12.10
C THR A 400 26.25 4.30 -13.29
N LEU A 401 25.04 4.65 -13.68
CA LEU A 401 24.32 3.92 -14.74
C LEU A 401 24.53 4.51 -16.15
N GLY A 402 24.85 5.78 -16.30
CA GLY A 402 25.09 6.49 -17.56
C GLY A 402 23.90 7.34 -18.00
#